data_ab51019d2d792923c67066ab29a1f8a3
#
_entry.id   ab51019d2d792923c67066ab29a1f8a3
#
_cell.length_a   1.000
_cell.length_b   1.000
_cell.length_c   1.000
_cell.angle_alpha   90.00
_cell.angle_beta   90.00
_cell.angle_gamma   90.00
#
_symmetry.space_group_name_H-M   'P 1'
#
loop_
_entity.id
_entity.type
_entity.pdbx_description
1 polymer ?
#
loop_
_entity_poly.entity_id
_entity_poly.type
_entity_poly.pdbx_seq_one_letter_code
_entity_poly.pdbx_strand_id
1 'polypeptide(L)'
;MGSVVGERFVRAVESCLEHKTPLICFAASGGARMQEALFSLMQMAKTSAALERLREAGLPFISVLTDPVYGGVSASLAMLGDVNVAEPNALIGFAGPRVIEQTVRQKLPEGFQRSEFLLEHGAIDMIVERQHMRDTLHRILANLTGAPLAEPAEL
;
A
#
# COMPACT_ATOMS: atom_id res chain seq x y z
N MET A 1 12.36 -2.63 3.75
CA MET A 1 11.65 -2.26 4.99
C MET A 1 12.31 -2.98 6.16
N GLY A 2 12.82 -2.24 7.16
CA GLY A 2 13.40 -2.80 8.40
C GLY A 2 12.43 -2.64 9.56
N SER A 3 12.78 -3.21 10.73
CA SER A 3 11.95 -3.23 11.95
C SER A 3 11.50 -1.85 12.42
N VAL A 4 12.38 -0.83 12.29
CA VAL A 4 12.06 0.57 12.65
C VAL A 4 10.93 1.15 11.77
N VAL A 5 10.87 0.76 10.50
CA VAL A 5 9.80 1.21 9.59
C VAL A 5 8.47 0.59 10.02
N GLY A 6 8.48 -0.71 10.36
CA GLY A 6 7.31 -1.39 10.91
C GLY A 6 6.81 -0.75 12.21
N GLU A 7 7.73 -0.39 13.10
CA GLU A 7 7.40 0.33 14.34
C GLU A 7 6.75 1.69 14.07
N ARG A 8 7.31 2.47 13.15
CA ARG A 8 6.73 3.77 12.77
C ARG A 8 5.34 3.63 12.17
N PHE A 9 5.13 2.60 11.34
CA PHE A 9 3.81 2.30 10.79
C PHE A 9 2.80 1.98 11.90
N VAL A 10 3.19 1.12 12.85
CA VAL A 10 2.31 0.78 13.99
C VAL A 10 1.95 2.01 14.82
N ARG A 11 2.92 2.89 15.10
CA ARG A 11 2.65 4.15 15.80
C ARG A 11 1.71 5.08 15.03
N ALA A 12 1.80 5.11 13.70
CA ALA A 12 0.84 5.86 12.89
C ALA A 12 -0.57 5.27 13.02
N VAL A 13 -0.71 3.94 13.00
CA VAL A 13 -2.00 3.27 13.26
C VAL A 13 -2.52 3.61 14.65
N GLU A 14 -1.67 3.54 15.68
CA GLU A 14 -2.06 3.89 17.07
C GLU A 14 -2.54 5.32 17.18
N SER A 15 -1.87 6.26 16.52
CA SER A 15 -2.31 7.65 16.46
C SER A 15 -3.67 7.79 15.74
N CYS A 16 -3.90 7.04 14.67
CA CYS A 16 -5.20 7.03 13.99
C CYS A 16 -6.30 6.48 14.90
N LEU A 17 -6.03 5.43 15.68
CA LEU A 17 -6.98 4.88 16.65
C LEU A 17 -7.31 5.89 17.75
N GLU A 18 -6.29 6.57 18.31
CA GLU A 18 -6.46 7.58 19.34
C GLU A 18 -7.30 8.78 18.88
N HIS A 19 -7.02 9.28 17.68
CA HIS A 19 -7.69 10.45 17.12
C HIS A 19 -8.92 10.12 16.27
N LYS A 20 -9.27 8.84 16.11
CA LYS A 20 -10.38 8.36 15.28
C LYS A 20 -10.31 8.88 13.84
N THR A 21 -9.11 8.82 13.25
CA THR A 21 -8.84 9.28 11.89
C THR A 21 -8.50 8.11 10.96
N PRO A 22 -8.85 8.20 9.66
CA PRO A 22 -8.41 7.22 8.68
C PRO A 22 -6.88 7.26 8.49
N LEU A 23 -6.33 6.17 7.96
CA LEU A 23 -4.91 6.06 7.62
C LEU A 23 -4.72 6.07 6.10
N ILE A 24 -3.79 6.88 5.62
CA ILE A 24 -3.27 6.81 4.25
C ILE A 24 -1.79 6.46 4.32
N CYS A 25 -1.35 5.44 3.59
CA CYS A 25 0.05 5.06 3.50
C CYS A 25 0.53 5.06 2.06
N PHE A 26 1.52 5.89 1.75
CA PHE A 26 2.25 5.86 0.49
C PHE A 26 3.38 4.83 0.61
N ALA A 27 3.23 3.71 -0.06
CA ALA A 27 4.17 2.60 -0.02
C ALA A 27 5.16 2.65 -1.18
N ALA A 28 6.45 2.66 -0.85
CA ALA A 28 7.56 2.50 -1.79
C ALA A 28 8.63 1.62 -1.14
N SER A 29 8.84 0.41 -1.64
CA SER A 29 9.79 -0.52 -1.01
C SER A 29 10.19 -1.67 -1.92
N GLY A 30 11.47 -2.03 -1.89
CA GLY A 30 11.98 -3.27 -2.49
C GLY A 30 11.74 -4.54 -1.67
N GLY A 31 11.05 -4.45 -0.53
CA GLY A 31 10.74 -5.60 0.33
C GLY A 31 11.35 -5.55 1.73
N ALA A 32 11.37 -6.70 2.41
CA ALA A 32 11.93 -6.84 3.74
C ALA A 32 13.46 -6.72 3.73
N ARG A 33 14.02 -6.04 4.72
CA ARG A 33 15.46 -5.80 4.83
C ARG A 33 16.19 -7.07 5.27
N MET A 34 16.97 -7.66 4.39
CA MET A 34 17.68 -8.92 4.63
C MET A 34 18.70 -8.85 5.78
N GLN A 35 19.34 -7.70 5.98
CA GLN A 35 20.32 -7.48 7.04
C GLN A 35 19.73 -7.58 8.46
N GLU A 36 18.43 -7.42 8.61
CA GLU A 36 17.73 -7.59 9.88
C GLU A 36 17.15 -8.99 10.06
N ALA A 37 17.35 -9.89 9.10
CA ALA A 37 16.90 -11.28 9.14
C ALA A 37 15.46 -11.42 9.66
N LEU A 38 15.25 -12.22 10.71
CA LEU A 38 13.94 -12.49 11.27
C LEU A 38 13.19 -11.25 11.75
N PHE A 39 13.88 -10.22 12.24
CA PHE A 39 13.21 -8.99 12.70
C PHE A 39 12.46 -8.27 11.57
N SER A 40 13.03 -8.26 10.36
CA SER A 40 12.35 -7.67 9.21
C SER A 40 11.12 -8.45 8.76
N LEU A 41 11.03 -9.74 9.09
CA LEU A 41 9.86 -10.57 8.82
C LEU A 41 8.80 -10.42 9.93
N MET A 42 9.23 -10.42 11.19
CA MET A 42 8.30 -10.29 12.33
C MET A 42 7.60 -8.93 12.38
N GLN A 43 8.20 -7.87 11.84
CA GLN A 43 7.51 -6.59 11.72
C GLN A 43 6.24 -6.68 10.86
N MET A 44 6.19 -7.59 9.88
CA MET A 44 5.00 -7.76 9.03
C MET A 44 3.81 -8.28 9.84
N ALA A 45 4.04 -9.22 10.75
CA ALA A 45 3.01 -9.66 11.69
C ALA A 45 2.55 -8.51 12.58
N LYS A 46 3.48 -7.68 13.07
CA LYS A 46 3.17 -6.52 13.91
C LYS A 46 2.33 -5.47 13.15
N THR A 47 2.69 -5.15 11.92
CA THR A 47 1.93 -4.18 11.10
C THR A 47 0.55 -4.72 10.73
N SER A 48 0.42 -6.01 10.41
CA SER A 48 -0.88 -6.64 10.11
C SER A 48 -1.79 -6.66 11.34
N ALA A 49 -1.26 -6.98 12.52
CA ALA A 49 -2.03 -6.92 13.77
C ALA A 49 -2.49 -5.49 14.10
N ALA A 50 -1.69 -4.48 13.80
CA ALA A 50 -2.09 -3.08 13.99
C ALA A 50 -3.22 -2.68 13.02
N LEU A 51 -3.14 -3.09 11.76
CA LEU A 51 -4.20 -2.85 10.76
C LEU A 51 -5.51 -3.55 11.15
N GLU A 52 -5.45 -4.76 11.73
CA GLU A 52 -6.66 -5.42 12.24
C GLU A 52 -7.35 -4.59 13.33
N ARG A 53 -6.60 -4.03 14.26
CA ARG A 53 -7.16 -3.10 15.26
C ARG A 53 -7.81 -1.87 14.63
N LEU A 54 -7.23 -1.34 13.54
CA LEU A 54 -7.78 -0.21 12.80
C LEU A 54 -9.12 -0.61 12.15
N ARG A 55 -9.16 -1.79 11.53
CA ARG A 55 -10.37 -2.38 10.92
C ARG A 55 -11.47 -2.59 11.95
N GLU A 56 -11.16 -3.18 13.12
CA GLU A 56 -12.11 -3.38 14.22
C GLU A 56 -12.69 -2.05 14.73
N ALA A 57 -11.89 -0.97 14.68
CA ALA A 57 -12.35 0.36 15.03
C ALA A 57 -13.21 1.04 13.93
N GLY A 58 -13.38 0.41 12.77
CA GLY A 58 -14.13 0.95 11.63
C GLY A 58 -13.45 2.14 10.96
N LEU A 59 -12.12 2.26 11.08
CA LEU A 59 -11.34 3.34 10.51
C LEU A 59 -10.72 2.92 9.18
N PRO A 60 -10.99 3.64 8.08
CA PRO A 60 -10.48 3.28 6.76
C PRO A 60 -8.96 3.34 6.65
N PHE A 61 -8.39 2.38 5.93
CA PHE A 61 -7.00 2.36 5.51
C PHE A 61 -6.89 2.42 3.99
N ILE A 62 -6.30 3.46 3.43
CA ILE A 62 -6.01 3.59 2.01
C ILE A 62 -4.53 3.36 1.78
N SER A 63 -4.20 2.37 0.97
CA SER A 63 -2.83 2.11 0.53
C SER A 63 -2.59 2.71 -0.84
N VAL A 64 -1.58 3.58 -0.94
CA VAL A 64 -1.14 4.17 -2.21
C VAL A 64 0.18 3.52 -2.62
N LEU A 65 0.13 2.72 -3.68
CA LEU A 65 1.24 1.94 -4.20
C LEU A 65 2.01 2.78 -5.22
N THR A 66 3.23 3.16 -4.87
CA THR A 66 4.11 3.90 -5.76
C THR A 66 5.15 2.98 -6.42
N ASP A 67 6.09 3.48 -7.19
CA ASP A 67 7.09 2.66 -7.89
C ASP A 67 8.43 2.61 -7.15
N PRO A 68 8.95 1.41 -6.76
CA PRO A 68 8.30 0.10 -6.78
C PRO A 68 7.72 -0.33 -5.42
N VAL A 69 6.84 -1.33 -5.40
CA VAL A 69 6.38 -2.00 -4.16
C VAL A 69 6.56 -3.51 -4.29
N TYR A 70 7.51 -4.08 -3.55
CA TYR A 70 7.86 -5.50 -3.66
C TYR A 70 7.96 -6.24 -2.33
N GLY A 71 8.06 -7.57 -2.46
CA GLY A 71 8.44 -8.51 -1.43
C GLY A 71 7.51 -8.53 -0.23
N GLY A 72 8.09 -8.58 0.97
CA GLY A 72 7.32 -8.63 2.21
C GLY A 72 6.44 -7.41 2.46
N VAL A 73 6.70 -6.27 1.83
CA VAL A 73 5.88 -5.06 1.97
C VAL A 73 4.59 -5.20 1.19
N SER A 74 4.65 -5.64 -0.07
CA SER A 74 3.45 -5.96 -0.85
C SER A 74 2.66 -7.12 -0.23
N ALA A 75 3.36 -8.15 0.28
CA ALA A 75 2.74 -9.30 0.95
C ALA A 75 2.21 -9.00 2.37
N SER A 76 2.26 -7.77 2.81
CA SER A 76 1.77 -7.34 4.13
C SER A 76 1.00 -6.01 4.02
N LEU A 77 1.47 -4.98 4.71
CA LEU A 77 0.74 -3.71 4.85
C LEU A 77 0.31 -3.04 3.53
N ALA A 78 1.12 -3.17 2.47
CA ALA A 78 0.88 -2.41 1.24
C ALA A 78 -0.34 -2.91 0.42
N MET A 79 -0.72 -4.18 0.56
CA MET A 79 -1.89 -4.75 -0.13
C MET A 79 -3.07 -5.05 0.82
N LEU A 80 -3.02 -4.51 2.04
CA LEU A 80 -4.07 -4.67 3.05
C LEU A 80 -4.96 -3.42 3.19
N GLY A 81 -4.91 -2.50 2.22
CA GLY A 81 -5.81 -1.35 2.19
C GLY A 81 -7.26 -1.76 1.97
N ASP A 82 -8.20 -1.06 2.58
CA ASP A 82 -9.61 -1.12 2.21
C ASP A 82 -9.81 -0.62 0.77
N VAL A 83 -8.92 0.29 0.34
CA VAL A 83 -8.76 0.73 -1.06
C VAL A 83 -7.27 0.76 -1.39
N ASN A 84 -6.89 0.03 -2.45
CA ASN A 84 -5.54 -0.02 -2.98
C ASN A 84 -5.43 0.83 -4.25
N VAL A 85 -4.80 1.97 -4.14
CA VAL A 85 -4.57 2.93 -5.24
C VAL A 85 -3.16 2.78 -5.75
N ALA A 86 -2.94 2.78 -7.05
CA ALA A 86 -1.59 2.77 -7.62
C ALA A 86 -1.32 4.01 -8.47
N GLU A 87 -0.05 4.40 -8.59
CA GLU A 87 0.39 5.35 -9.61
C GLU A 87 0.48 4.65 -10.98
N PRO A 88 0.30 5.39 -12.10
CA PRO A 88 0.47 4.82 -13.43
C PRO A 88 1.82 4.17 -13.61
N ASN A 89 1.85 3.02 -14.27
CA ASN A 89 3.05 2.25 -14.60
C ASN A 89 3.91 1.84 -13.38
N ALA A 90 3.37 1.91 -12.16
CA ALA A 90 4.06 1.48 -10.95
C ALA A 90 4.32 -0.03 -10.98
N LEU A 91 5.52 -0.44 -10.57
CA LEU A 91 5.95 -1.82 -10.55
C LEU A 91 5.64 -2.43 -9.16
N ILE A 92 4.65 -3.31 -9.11
CA ILE A 92 4.09 -3.85 -7.87
C ILE A 92 4.03 -5.37 -7.96
N GLY A 93 4.64 -6.06 -7.01
CA GLY A 93 4.66 -7.52 -7.01
C GLY A 93 5.34 -8.09 -5.78
N PHE A 94 5.50 -9.43 -5.73
CA PHE A 94 6.25 -10.08 -4.66
C PHE A 94 7.71 -10.31 -5.06
N ALA A 95 7.95 -11.10 -6.09
CA ALA A 95 9.28 -11.30 -6.64
C ALA A 95 9.49 -10.38 -7.85
N GLY A 96 10.69 -9.80 -7.98
CA GLY A 96 11.03 -8.98 -9.14
C GLY A 96 11.01 -9.79 -10.45
N PRO A 97 10.70 -9.15 -11.60
CA PRO A 97 10.59 -9.83 -12.89
C PRO A 97 11.81 -10.70 -13.24
N ARG A 98 13.01 -10.21 -12.99
CA ARG A 98 14.26 -10.98 -13.21
C ARG A 98 14.31 -12.29 -12.44
N VAL A 99 13.87 -12.27 -11.17
CA VAL A 99 13.88 -13.45 -10.32
C VAL A 99 12.88 -14.48 -10.84
N ILE A 100 11.71 -14.02 -11.27
CA ILE A 100 10.68 -14.89 -11.82
C ILE A 100 11.18 -15.53 -13.13
N GLU A 101 11.70 -14.73 -14.07
CA GLU A 101 12.20 -15.22 -15.37
C GLU A 101 13.33 -16.23 -15.20
N GLN A 102 14.26 -15.99 -14.26
CA GLN A 102 15.34 -16.92 -13.97
C GLN A 102 14.86 -18.23 -13.35
N THR A 103 13.80 -18.15 -12.54
CA THR A 103 13.24 -19.32 -11.84
C THR A 103 12.39 -20.18 -12.77
N VAL A 104 11.45 -19.56 -13.50
CA VAL A 104 10.55 -20.29 -14.41
C VAL A 104 11.16 -20.50 -15.80
N ARG A 105 12.29 -19.85 -16.12
CA ARG A 105 13.01 -19.90 -17.41
C ARG A 105 12.13 -19.53 -18.62
N GLN A 106 11.21 -18.59 -18.42
CA GLN A 106 10.31 -18.07 -19.45
C GLN A 106 10.33 -16.54 -19.40
N LYS A 107 10.10 -15.93 -20.56
CA LYS A 107 9.89 -14.48 -20.64
C LYS A 107 8.51 -14.12 -20.11
N LEU A 108 8.46 -13.09 -19.30
CA LEU A 108 7.20 -12.58 -18.78
C LEU A 108 6.45 -11.78 -19.87
N PRO A 109 5.13 -11.73 -19.80
CA PRO A 109 4.33 -10.89 -20.68
C PRO A 109 4.73 -9.41 -20.54
N GLU A 110 4.53 -8.65 -21.62
CA GLU A 110 4.70 -7.20 -21.56
C GLU A 110 3.76 -6.58 -20.53
N GLY A 111 4.27 -5.62 -19.76
CA GLY A 111 3.50 -4.97 -18.68
C GLY A 111 3.29 -5.81 -17.42
N PHE A 112 3.84 -7.01 -17.34
CA PHE A 112 3.71 -7.87 -16.16
C PHE A 112 4.12 -7.15 -14.87
N GLN A 113 3.28 -7.25 -13.84
CA GLN A 113 3.42 -6.56 -12.55
C GLN A 113 3.34 -5.01 -12.63
N ARG A 114 2.96 -4.42 -13.74
CA ARG A 114 2.62 -3.01 -13.79
C ARG A 114 1.22 -2.76 -13.21
N SER A 115 0.99 -1.56 -12.74
CA SER A 115 -0.31 -1.18 -12.15
C SER A 115 -1.48 -1.45 -13.09
N GLU A 116 -1.33 -1.23 -14.39
CA GLU A 116 -2.35 -1.51 -15.40
C GLU A 116 -2.69 -3.00 -15.47
N PHE A 117 -1.66 -3.85 -15.46
CA PHE A 117 -1.84 -5.31 -15.42
C PHE A 117 -2.56 -5.75 -14.14
N LEU A 118 -2.19 -5.16 -13.00
CA LEU A 118 -2.80 -5.48 -11.71
C LEU A 118 -4.26 -5.02 -11.62
N LEU A 119 -4.58 -3.88 -12.20
CA LEU A 119 -5.95 -3.37 -12.28
C LEU A 119 -6.83 -4.30 -13.13
N GLU A 120 -6.33 -4.72 -14.30
CA GLU A 120 -7.03 -5.66 -15.18
C GLU A 120 -7.33 -7.00 -14.51
N HIS A 121 -6.41 -7.45 -13.63
CA HIS A 121 -6.55 -8.71 -12.88
C HIS A 121 -7.23 -8.55 -11.50
N GLY A 122 -7.71 -7.35 -11.17
CA GLY A 122 -8.45 -7.09 -9.93
C GLY A 122 -7.60 -7.14 -8.66
N ALA A 123 -6.28 -6.95 -8.77
CA ALA A 123 -5.38 -6.92 -7.63
C ALA A 123 -5.29 -5.54 -6.94
N ILE A 124 -5.67 -4.49 -7.65
CA ILE A 124 -5.81 -3.11 -7.14
C ILE A 124 -7.14 -2.52 -7.60
N ASP A 125 -7.58 -1.45 -6.93
CA ASP A 125 -8.91 -0.87 -7.15
C ASP A 125 -8.90 0.25 -8.19
N MET A 126 -7.81 1.02 -8.27
CA MET A 126 -7.70 2.12 -9.22
C MET A 126 -6.26 2.56 -9.48
N ILE A 127 -6.08 3.26 -10.61
CA ILE A 127 -4.84 3.95 -10.96
C ILE A 127 -5.11 5.45 -10.97
N VAL A 128 -4.27 6.22 -10.28
CA VAL A 128 -4.44 7.67 -10.13
C VAL A 128 -3.10 8.37 -10.37
N GLU A 129 -3.09 9.33 -11.29
CA GLU A 129 -1.94 10.20 -11.49
C GLU A 129 -1.66 11.06 -10.26
N ARG A 130 -0.39 11.31 -9.97
CA ARG A 130 0.06 12.02 -8.78
C ARG A 130 -0.60 13.40 -8.62
N GLN A 131 -0.81 14.13 -9.72
CA GLN A 131 -1.47 15.43 -9.71
C GLN A 131 -2.94 15.37 -9.26
N HIS A 132 -3.61 14.24 -9.46
CA HIS A 132 -5.01 14.03 -9.06
C HIS A 132 -5.16 13.26 -7.75
N MET A 133 -4.03 12.81 -7.16
CA MET A 133 -4.03 11.93 -6.00
C MET A 133 -4.75 12.55 -4.80
N ARG A 134 -4.43 13.81 -4.48
CA ARG A 134 -5.03 14.52 -3.33
C ARG A 134 -6.57 14.56 -3.41
N ASP A 135 -7.09 14.98 -4.55
CA ASP A 135 -8.53 15.18 -4.73
C ASP A 135 -9.27 13.83 -4.79
N THR A 136 -8.62 12.81 -5.35
CA THR A 136 -9.18 11.45 -5.38
C THR A 136 -9.22 10.85 -3.99
N LEU A 137 -8.13 10.92 -3.22
CA LEU A 137 -8.08 10.44 -1.85
C LEU A 137 -9.09 11.17 -0.95
N HIS A 138 -9.25 12.49 -1.13
CA HIS A 138 -10.26 13.27 -0.40
C HIS A 138 -11.66 12.74 -0.65
N ARG A 139 -12.03 12.49 -1.93
CA ARG A 139 -13.34 11.95 -2.29
C ARG A 139 -13.58 10.54 -1.74
N ILE A 140 -12.55 9.68 -1.81
CA ILE A 140 -12.64 8.32 -1.26
C ILE A 140 -12.89 8.40 0.26
N LEU A 141 -12.10 9.20 0.97
CA LEU A 141 -12.25 9.35 2.41
C LEU A 141 -13.62 9.93 2.81
N ALA A 142 -14.08 10.96 2.10
CA ALA A 142 -15.39 11.54 2.37
C ALA A 142 -16.52 10.49 2.22
N ASN A 143 -16.45 9.66 1.18
CA ASN A 143 -17.41 8.57 0.98
C ASN A 143 -17.32 7.50 2.09
N LEU A 144 -16.11 7.10 2.48
CA LEU A 144 -15.93 6.05 3.50
C LEU A 144 -16.26 6.52 4.92
N THR A 145 -16.08 7.80 5.23
CA THR A 145 -16.31 8.36 6.56
C THR A 145 -17.64 9.10 6.70
N GLY A 146 -18.37 9.31 5.60
CA GLY A 146 -19.58 10.14 5.59
C GLY A 146 -19.31 11.63 5.84
N ALA A 147 -18.04 12.07 5.71
CA ALA A 147 -17.67 13.47 5.88
C ALA A 147 -18.12 14.31 4.66
N PRO A 148 -18.49 15.58 4.86
CA PRO A 148 -18.82 16.46 3.74
C PRO A 148 -17.57 16.67 2.85
N LEU A 149 -17.80 16.71 1.53
CA LEU A 149 -16.76 17.11 0.58
C LEU A 149 -16.44 18.60 0.82
N ALA A 150 -15.21 18.90 1.20
CA ALA A 150 -14.74 20.28 1.21
C ALA A 150 -14.61 20.80 -0.23
N GLU A 151 -14.91 22.07 -0.44
CA GLU A 151 -14.67 22.70 -1.74
C GLU A 151 -13.17 22.63 -2.08
N PRO A 152 -12.82 22.42 -3.38
CA PRO A 152 -11.43 22.44 -3.79
C PRO A 152 -10.79 23.75 -3.35
N ALA A 153 -9.64 23.69 -2.68
CA ALA A 153 -8.88 24.89 -2.39
C ALA A 153 -8.47 25.51 -3.74
N GLU A 154 -8.90 26.72 -4.00
CA GLU A 154 -8.39 27.52 -5.11
C GLU A 154 -6.86 27.66 -4.93
N LEU A 155 -6.09 27.17 -5.90
CA LEU A 155 -4.64 27.29 -5.97
C LEU A 155 -4.24 28.60 -6.63
#